data_432d4ae232865125cefbb0225dad0408
#
_entry.id   432d4ae232865125cefbb0225dad0408
#
_cell.length_a   1.000
_cell.length_b   1.000
_cell.length_c   1.000
_cell.angle_alpha   90.00
_cell.angle_beta   90.00
_cell.angle_gamma   90.00
#
_symmetry.space_group_name_H-M   'P 1'
#
loop_
_entity.id
_entity.type
_entity.pdbx_description
1 polymer ?
#
loop_
_entity_poly.entity_id
_entity_poly.type
_entity_poly.pdbx_seq_one_letter_code
_entity_poly.pdbx_strand_id
1 'polypeptide(L)'
;MYKSLSINNIDALVFDFDGVLTDNKVTISQGGEESVTCSRADGLAFDVLRKLEKSVYILSTEKNPVVEIRAKKLNVPVIQGVSDKVLAIKEVVREGGYNLKNILYVGNALNDYLVMKI
;
A
#
# COMPACT_ATOMS: atom_id res chain seq x y z
N MET A 1 21.16 8.40 16.43
CA MET A 1 21.68 7.07 16.08
C MET A 1 20.66 6.34 15.23
N TYR A 2 21.10 5.80 14.12
CA TYR A 2 20.21 5.08 13.20
C TYR A 2 19.96 3.66 13.71
N LYS A 3 18.69 3.25 13.75
CA LYS A 3 18.37 1.84 13.81
C LYS A 3 18.46 1.27 12.40
N SER A 4 19.25 0.23 12.22
CA SER A 4 19.25 -0.51 10.96
C SER A 4 17.87 -1.16 10.77
N LEU A 5 17.25 -0.91 9.61
CA LEU A 5 16.03 -1.58 9.24
C LEU A 5 16.38 -2.97 8.72
N SER A 6 15.86 -4.01 9.38
CA SER A 6 16.05 -5.39 8.94
C SER A 6 14.71 -5.98 8.51
N ILE A 7 14.71 -6.69 7.38
CA ILE A 7 13.52 -7.39 6.90
C ILE A 7 12.97 -8.37 7.92
N ASN A 8 13.84 -8.94 8.74
CA ASN A 8 13.43 -9.88 9.79
C ASN A 8 12.60 -9.24 10.90
N ASN A 9 12.68 -7.92 11.06
CA ASN A 9 11.95 -7.18 12.08
C ASN A 9 10.64 -6.58 11.55
N ILE A 10 10.30 -6.85 10.30
CA ILE A 10 9.08 -6.34 9.67
C ILE A 10 8.04 -7.45 9.68
N ASP A 11 6.88 -7.19 10.31
CA ASP A 11 5.76 -8.12 10.33
C ASP A 11 4.92 -8.00 9.06
N ALA A 12 4.69 -6.78 8.59
CA ALA A 12 3.91 -6.54 7.38
C ALA A 12 4.34 -5.23 6.71
N LEU A 13 4.09 -5.14 5.41
CA LEU A 13 4.33 -3.94 4.61
C LEU A 13 2.99 -3.43 4.09
N VAL A 14 2.76 -2.14 4.23
CA VAL A 14 1.55 -1.47 3.76
C VAL A 14 1.95 -0.36 2.81
N PHE A 15 1.39 -0.39 1.60
CA PHE A 15 1.68 0.56 0.54
C PHE A 15 0.47 1.40 0.22
N ASP A 16 0.65 2.72 0.12
CA ASP A 16 -0.31 3.57 -0.57
C ASP A 16 -0.29 3.22 -2.06
N PHE A 17 -1.31 3.61 -2.80
CA PHE A 17 -1.42 3.31 -4.22
C PHE A 17 -0.93 4.47 -5.08
N ASP A 18 -1.60 5.63 -4.99
CA ASP A 18 -1.28 6.78 -5.84
C ASP A 18 0.05 7.40 -5.47
N GLY A 19 0.94 7.51 -6.45
CA GLY A 19 2.28 8.07 -6.26
C GLY A 19 3.29 7.11 -5.64
N VAL A 20 2.86 5.92 -5.23
CA VAL A 20 3.73 4.85 -4.72
C VAL A 20 3.78 3.70 -5.73
N LEU A 21 2.62 3.19 -6.13
CA LEU A 21 2.49 2.15 -7.15
C LEU A 21 2.08 2.72 -8.51
N THR A 22 1.87 4.02 -8.60
CA THR A 22 1.63 4.76 -9.83
C THR A 22 2.59 5.94 -9.91
N ASP A 23 2.59 6.63 -11.06
CA ASP A 23 3.35 7.86 -11.27
C ASP A 23 2.67 9.11 -10.68
N ASN A 24 1.60 8.91 -9.91
CA ASN A 24 0.79 9.96 -9.30
C ASN A 24 0.07 10.87 -10.32
N LYS A 25 -0.09 10.38 -11.54
CA LYS A 25 -0.79 11.08 -12.62
C LYS A 25 -2.04 10.32 -13.00
N VAL A 26 -3.07 11.05 -13.40
CA VAL A 26 -4.30 10.46 -13.90
C VAL A 26 -4.59 11.01 -15.29
N THR A 27 -4.96 10.12 -16.19
CA THR A 27 -5.44 10.47 -17.52
C THR A 27 -6.95 10.43 -17.52
N ILE A 28 -7.58 11.54 -17.94
CA ILE A 28 -9.04 11.64 -17.98
C ILE A 28 -9.47 11.78 -19.43
N SER A 29 -10.33 10.88 -19.90
CA SER A 29 -10.92 10.93 -21.23
C SER A 29 -12.12 11.88 -21.27
N GLN A 30 -12.53 12.26 -22.47
CA GLN A 30 -13.72 13.07 -22.69
C GLN A 30 -14.99 12.43 -22.12
N GLY A 31 -15.06 11.11 -22.09
CA GLY A 31 -16.19 10.38 -21.54
C GLY A 31 -16.18 10.27 -20.01
N GLY A 32 -15.17 10.85 -19.35
CA GLY A 32 -15.04 10.81 -17.89
C GLY A 32 -14.30 9.59 -17.35
N GLU A 33 -13.76 8.75 -18.21
CA GLU A 33 -12.97 7.60 -17.76
C GLU A 33 -11.60 8.06 -17.27
N GLU A 34 -11.17 7.50 -16.16
CA GLU A 34 -9.85 7.75 -15.59
C GLU A 34 -8.95 6.53 -15.75
N SER A 35 -7.68 6.78 -16.07
CA SER A 35 -6.67 5.74 -16.12
C SER A 35 -5.40 6.18 -15.41
N VAL A 36 -4.66 5.19 -14.88
CA VAL A 36 -3.39 5.41 -14.21
C VAL A 36 -2.34 4.46 -14.79
N THR A 37 -1.08 4.83 -14.60
CA THR A 37 0.05 4.02 -15.07
C THR A 37 0.78 3.42 -13.88
N CYS A 38 0.99 2.10 -13.90
CA CYS A 38 1.73 1.35 -12.91
C CYS A 38 3.02 0.78 -13.53
N SER A 39 3.99 0.44 -12.69
CA SER A 39 5.24 -0.16 -13.14
C SER A 39 5.18 -1.69 -13.05
N ARG A 40 5.66 -2.38 -14.09
CA ARG A 40 5.83 -3.84 -14.05
C ARG A 40 6.84 -4.29 -13.00
N ALA A 41 7.80 -3.43 -12.68
CA ALA A 41 8.82 -3.73 -11.66
C ALA A 41 8.21 -4.01 -10.29
N ASP A 42 7.05 -3.41 -9.99
CA ASP A 42 6.35 -3.65 -8.73
C ASP A 42 5.94 -5.13 -8.58
N GLY A 43 5.54 -5.76 -9.68
CA GLY A 43 5.20 -7.19 -9.66
C GLY A 43 6.37 -8.06 -9.24
N LEU A 44 7.56 -7.74 -9.72
CA LEU A 44 8.78 -8.47 -9.34
C LEU A 44 9.12 -8.24 -7.87
N ALA A 45 8.98 -7.00 -7.39
CA ALA A 45 9.23 -6.67 -5.99
C ALA A 45 8.29 -7.42 -5.05
N PHE A 46 7.00 -7.46 -5.36
CA PHE A 46 6.02 -8.19 -4.54
C PHE A 46 6.23 -9.70 -4.61
N ASP A 47 6.70 -10.24 -5.73
CA ASP A 47 7.07 -11.66 -5.80
C ASP A 47 8.20 -12.00 -4.85
N VAL A 48 9.21 -11.13 -4.75
CA VAL A 48 10.31 -11.29 -3.80
C VAL A 48 9.78 -11.27 -2.35
N LEU A 49 8.90 -10.33 -2.03
CA LEU A 49 8.31 -10.23 -0.69
C LEU A 49 7.52 -11.48 -0.33
N ARG A 50 6.78 -12.06 -1.29
CA ARG A 50 6.08 -13.33 -1.05
C ARG A 50 7.04 -14.48 -0.78
N LYS A 51 8.15 -14.57 -1.52
CA LYS A 51 9.17 -15.59 -1.29
C LYS A 51 9.82 -15.46 0.09
N LEU A 52 9.86 -14.22 0.62
CA LEU A 52 10.34 -13.96 1.97
C LEU A 52 9.24 -14.15 3.03
N GLU A 53 8.07 -14.61 2.63
CA GLU A 53 6.89 -14.82 3.48
C GLU A 53 6.44 -13.58 4.23
N LYS A 54 6.59 -12.41 3.59
CA LYS A 54 6.13 -11.14 4.16
C LYS A 54 4.69 -10.86 3.77
N SER A 55 3.91 -10.43 4.74
CA SER A 55 2.54 -9.95 4.50
C SER A 55 2.59 -8.55 3.90
N VAL A 56 1.84 -8.34 2.82
CA VAL A 56 1.83 -7.09 2.07
C VAL A 56 0.38 -6.67 1.85
N TYR A 57 0.10 -5.39 2.01
CA TYR A 57 -1.22 -4.80 1.83
C TYR A 57 -1.12 -3.51 1.02
N ILE A 58 -2.15 -3.23 0.23
CA ILE A 58 -2.35 -1.92 -0.40
C ILE A 58 -3.47 -1.22 0.35
N LEU A 59 -3.24 0.02 0.75
CA LEU A 59 -4.20 0.83 1.49
C LEU A 59 -4.39 2.17 0.76
N SER A 60 -5.62 2.44 0.33
CA SER A 60 -5.92 3.62 -0.49
C SER A 60 -7.22 4.29 -0.08
N THR A 61 -7.26 5.62 -0.16
CA THR A 61 -8.49 6.38 -0.05
C THR A 61 -9.30 6.35 -1.34
N GLU A 62 -8.68 5.96 -2.45
CA GLU A 62 -9.30 5.96 -3.78
C GLU A 62 -10.41 4.92 -3.88
N LYS A 63 -11.51 5.30 -4.51
CA LYS A 63 -12.66 4.41 -4.76
C LYS A 63 -12.67 3.83 -6.17
N ASN A 64 -11.79 4.31 -7.05
CA ASN A 64 -11.72 3.86 -8.43
C ASN A 64 -11.35 2.36 -8.48
N PRO A 65 -12.09 1.55 -9.25
CA PRO A 65 -11.80 0.11 -9.38
C PRO A 65 -10.40 -0.23 -9.86
N VAL A 66 -9.68 0.71 -10.45
CA VAL A 66 -8.31 0.48 -10.93
C VAL A 66 -7.37 -0.01 -9.83
N VAL A 67 -7.57 0.44 -8.59
CA VAL A 67 -6.76 0.00 -7.44
C VAL A 67 -6.95 -1.48 -7.19
N GLU A 68 -8.20 -1.93 -7.12
CA GLU A 68 -8.55 -3.33 -6.91
C GLU A 68 -8.07 -4.22 -8.06
N ILE A 69 -8.24 -3.76 -9.29
CA ILE A 69 -7.81 -4.49 -10.48
C ILE A 69 -6.30 -4.72 -10.45
N ARG A 70 -5.53 -3.68 -10.13
CA ARG A 70 -4.07 -3.78 -10.05
C ARG A 70 -3.64 -4.65 -8.88
N ALA A 71 -4.27 -4.51 -7.72
CA ALA A 71 -3.99 -5.33 -6.54
C ALA A 71 -4.21 -6.81 -6.82
N LYS A 72 -5.28 -7.15 -7.52
CA LYS A 72 -5.58 -8.52 -7.93
C LYS A 72 -4.49 -9.08 -8.83
N LYS A 73 -4.02 -8.30 -9.79
CA LYS A 73 -2.94 -8.72 -10.69
C LYS A 73 -1.62 -8.91 -9.94
N LEU A 74 -1.35 -8.08 -8.94
CA LEU A 74 -0.17 -8.22 -8.08
C LEU A 74 -0.35 -9.32 -7.04
N ASN A 75 -1.56 -9.84 -6.88
CA ASN A 75 -1.94 -10.83 -5.87
C ASN A 75 -1.68 -10.31 -4.45
N VAL A 76 -2.12 -9.09 -4.19
CA VAL A 76 -1.96 -8.40 -2.92
C VAL A 76 -3.32 -7.98 -2.38
N PRO A 77 -3.63 -8.22 -1.09
CA PRO A 77 -4.85 -7.71 -0.48
C PRO A 77 -4.92 -6.19 -0.55
N VAL A 78 -6.11 -5.66 -0.82
CA VAL A 78 -6.33 -4.23 -0.92
C VAL A 78 -7.43 -3.78 0.04
N ILE A 79 -7.21 -2.65 0.68
CA ILE A 79 -8.19 -1.93 1.47
C ILE A 79 -8.33 -0.55 0.82
N GLN A 80 -9.44 -0.32 0.13
CA GLN A 80 -9.64 0.92 -0.61
C GLN A 80 -10.90 1.66 -0.18
N GLY A 81 -11.01 2.91 -0.61
CA GLY A 81 -12.14 3.77 -0.24
C GLY A 81 -12.12 4.15 1.24
N VAL A 82 -10.97 4.11 1.87
CA VAL A 82 -10.79 4.33 3.29
C VAL A 82 -10.67 5.83 3.57
N SER A 83 -11.48 6.34 4.48
CA SER A 83 -11.38 7.74 4.92
C SER A 83 -10.38 7.93 6.04
N ASP A 84 -10.21 6.93 6.90
CA ASP A 84 -9.29 6.97 8.04
C ASP A 84 -8.26 5.85 7.92
N LYS A 85 -7.08 6.21 7.42
CA LYS A 85 -5.98 5.27 7.23
C LYS A 85 -5.39 4.77 8.56
N VAL A 86 -5.40 5.60 9.59
CA VAL A 86 -4.90 5.20 10.93
C VAL A 86 -5.73 4.06 11.47
N LEU A 87 -7.06 4.19 11.42
CA LEU A 87 -7.97 3.15 11.86
C LEU A 87 -7.79 1.87 11.04
N ALA A 88 -7.67 2.00 9.73
CA ALA A 88 -7.48 0.86 8.83
C ALA A 88 -6.18 0.10 9.14
N ILE A 89 -5.07 0.81 9.39
CA ILE A 89 -3.80 0.20 9.79
C ILE A 89 -3.95 -0.55 11.10
N LYS A 90 -4.62 0.03 12.08
CA LYS A 90 -4.83 -0.61 13.37
C LYS A 90 -5.65 -1.89 13.23
N GLU A 91 -6.62 -1.91 12.34
CA GLU A 91 -7.41 -3.11 12.05
C GLU A 91 -6.57 -4.19 11.38
N VAL A 92 -5.71 -3.83 10.42
CA VAL A 92 -4.77 -4.76 9.78
C VAL A 92 -3.85 -5.39 10.83
N VAL A 93 -3.31 -4.58 11.72
CA VAL A 93 -2.42 -5.03 12.81
C VAL A 93 -3.15 -6.03 13.72
N ARG A 94 -4.37 -5.71 14.11
CA ARG A 94 -5.18 -6.56 14.99
C ARG A 94 -5.53 -7.89 14.33
N GLU A 95 -6.02 -7.85 13.10
CA GLU A 95 -6.47 -9.05 12.39
C GLU A 95 -5.29 -9.96 12.02
N GLY A 96 -4.15 -9.39 11.67
CA GLY A 96 -2.96 -10.15 11.32
C GLY A 96 -2.12 -10.62 12.51
N GLY A 97 -2.42 -10.14 13.71
CA GLY A 97 -1.61 -10.45 14.89
C GLY A 97 -0.23 -9.81 14.85
N TYR A 98 -0.09 -8.67 14.16
CA TYR A 98 1.18 -7.98 14.02
C TYR A 98 1.46 -7.02 15.19
N ASN A 99 2.72 -6.58 15.29
CA ASN A 99 3.09 -5.48 16.17
C ASN A 99 3.13 -4.19 15.35
N LEU A 100 2.42 -3.15 15.80
CA LEU A 100 2.38 -1.87 15.10
C LEU A 100 3.78 -1.29 14.83
N LYS A 101 4.71 -1.51 15.74
CA LYS A 101 6.10 -1.04 15.60
C LYS A 101 6.87 -1.77 14.49
N ASN A 102 6.37 -2.90 14.03
CA ASN A 102 6.99 -3.72 12.99
C ASN A 102 6.29 -3.62 11.65
N ILE A 103 5.50 -2.57 11.45
CA ILE A 103 4.85 -2.26 10.19
C ILE A 103 5.70 -1.26 9.42
N LEU A 104 6.05 -1.61 8.17
CA LEU A 104 6.64 -0.68 7.24
C LEU A 104 5.54 -0.08 6.37
N TYR A 105 5.37 1.23 6.44
CA TYR A 105 4.39 1.96 5.63
C TYR A 105 5.09 2.83 4.60
N VAL A 106 4.66 2.74 3.35
CA VAL A 106 5.19 3.54 2.24
C VAL A 106 4.06 4.43 1.70
N GLY A 107 4.23 5.73 1.86
CA GLY A 107 3.26 6.72 1.41
C GLY A 107 3.96 7.99 0.93
N ASN A 108 3.20 8.90 0.30
CA ASN A 108 3.75 10.11 -0.32
C ASN A 108 2.89 11.36 -0.21
N ALA A 109 1.73 11.30 0.44
CA ALA A 109 0.77 12.40 0.46
C ALA A 109 0.47 12.86 1.89
N LEU A 110 -0.17 14.04 2.01
CA LEU A 110 -0.55 14.58 3.32
C LEU A 110 -1.49 13.66 4.08
N ASN A 111 -2.35 12.91 3.39
CA ASN A 111 -3.26 11.97 4.03
C ASN A 111 -2.53 10.77 4.68
N ASP A 112 -1.23 10.61 4.42
CA ASP A 112 -0.40 9.58 5.04
C ASP A 112 0.29 10.07 6.31
N TYR A 113 0.27 11.37 6.57
CA TYR A 113 1.01 11.97 7.67
C TYR A 113 0.66 11.38 9.04
N LEU A 114 -0.63 11.24 9.33
CA LEU A 114 -1.07 10.68 10.61
C LEU A 114 -0.72 9.20 10.75
N VAL A 115 -0.77 8.45 9.65
CA VAL A 115 -0.36 7.05 9.63
C VAL A 115 1.12 6.92 9.98
N MET A 116 1.96 7.76 9.39
CA MET A 116 3.40 7.71 9.61
C MET A 116 3.81 8.12 11.02
N LYS A 117 2.94 8.83 11.74
CA LYS A 117 3.19 9.26 13.12
C LYS A 117 2.94 8.17 14.17
N ILE A 118 2.19 7.17 13.84
CA ILE A 118 1.88 6.08 14.79
C ILE A 118 2.97 4.98 14.77
#